data_217fba6771a3710baeb2fd939811d6e0
#
_entry.id   217fba6771a3710baeb2fd939811d6e0
#
_cell.length_a   1.000
_cell.length_b   1.000
_cell.length_c   1.000
_cell.angle_alpha   90.00
_cell.angle_beta   90.00
_cell.angle_gamma   90.00
#
_symmetry.space_group_name_H-M   'P 1'
#
loop_
_entity.id
_entity.type
_entity.pdbx_description
1 polymer ?
#
loop_
_entity_poly.entity_id
_entity_poly.type
_entity_poly.pdbx_seq_one_letter_code
_entity_poly.pdbx_strand_id
1 'polypeptide(L)'
;RLVTDGTLSPGERLPTVRQMAADLGLSTGTIAAAWRALAHAGVVTSRGRSGTFVRTEKREWLSPRVRGMSTGEGSPVIAPSGLGGRGAHGIRLDLSLGTPDPAMLPSIERALSRARPRADTGRYHDLPVLPELHDALVEDWPVRTVEALTVVDGALDGISRTLEQVVRFGDRVAVESPGFPYIFDLVEATGGIAIPLHSDADGILPAFLARALAQRPSTLVLQTR
;
A
#
# COMPACT_ATOMS: atom_id res chain seq x y z
N ARG A 1 7.73 -7.70 -13.92
CA ARG A 1 8.26 -6.99 -15.09
C ARG A 1 7.59 -7.49 -16.38
N LEU A 2 7.74 -8.76 -16.82
CA LEU A 2 7.16 -9.25 -18.09
C LEU A 2 5.64 -9.02 -18.26
N VAL A 3 4.91 -8.94 -17.16
CA VAL A 3 3.47 -8.59 -17.17
C VAL A 3 3.28 -7.07 -17.18
N THR A 4 4.13 -6.33 -16.48
CA THR A 4 4.02 -4.86 -16.39
C THR A 4 4.53 -4.14 -17.64
N ASP A 5 5.51 -4.70 -18.33
CA ASP A 5 6.03 -4.17 -19.60
C ASP A 5 5.25 -4.66 -20.83
N GLY A 6 4.22 -5.48 -20.62
CA GLY A 6 3.34 -5.97 -21.69
C GLY A 6 3.90 -7.14 -22.51
N THR A 7 5.05 -7.70 -22.13
CA THR A 7 5.62 -8.89 -22.79
C THR A 7 4.73 -10.11 -22.64
N LEU A 8 4.06 -10.23 -21.48
CA LEU A 8 3.04 -11.25 -21.23
C LEU A 8 1.67 -10.58 -21.11
N SER A 9 0.74 -11.00 -21.93
CA SER A 9 -0.62 -10.44 -21.96
C SER A 9 -1.51 -10.99 -20.84
N PRO A 10 -2.42 -10.17 -20.27
CA PRO A 10 -3.44 -10.67 -19.37
C PRO A 10 -4.24 -11.83 -19.98
N GLY A 11 -4.39 -12.92 -19.23
CA GLY A 11 -5.06 -14.14 -19.71
C GLY A 11 -4.16 -15.09 -20.51
N GLU A 12 -2.92 -14.72 -20.77
CA GLU A 12 -1.97 -15.58 -21.48
C GLU A 12 -1.62 -16.80 -20.63
N ARG A 13 -1.53 -17.95 -21.33
CA ARG A 13 -1.19 -19.22 -20.70
C ARG A 13 0.33 -19.34 -20.55
N LEU A 14 0.78 -19.55 -19.32
CA LEU A 14 2.19 -19.81 -19.05
C LEU A 14 2.59 -21.23 -19.41
N PRO A 15 3.88 -21.45 -19.74
CA PRO A 15 4.43 -22.80 -19.92
C PRO A 15 4.16 -23.68 -18.69
N THR A 16 4.04 -24.98 -18.93
CA THR A 16 3.87 -25.92 -17.83
C THR A 16 5.15 -25.98 -16.96
N VAL A 17 5.00 -26.37 -15.69
CA VAL A 17 6.13 -26.54 -14.77
C VAL A 17 7.23 -27.43 -15.40
N ARG A 18 6.84 -28.49 -16.14
CA ARG A 18 7.80 -29.38 -16.79
C ARG A 18 8.53 -28.72 -17.95
N GLN A 19 7.83 -27.99 -18.78
CA GLN A 19 8.42 -27.24 -19.90
C GLN A 19 9.41 -26.21 -19.39
N MET A 20 8.98 -25.35 -18.46
CA MET A 20 9.84 -24.31 -17.91
C MET A 20 11.06 -24.89 -17.17
N ALA A 21 10.92 -26.02 -16.48
CA ALA A 21 12.03 -26.71 -15.84
C ALA A 21 13.06 -27.23 -16.86
N ALA A 22 12.58 -27.76 -17.99
CA ALA A 22 13.46 -28.19 -19.09
C ALA A 22 14.16 -27.01 -19.75
N ASP A 23 13.43 -25.93 -20.05
CA ASP A 23 13.94 -24.73 -20.72
C ASP A 23 15.02 -24.01 -19.91
N LEU A 24 14.86 -23.98 -18.58
CA LEU A 24 15.77 -23.30 -17.66
C LEU A 24 16.81 -24.21 -17.01
N GLY A 25 16.77 -25.53 -17.25
CA GLY A 25 17.67 -26.48 -16.61
C GLY A 25 17.50 -26.58 -15.09
N LEU A 26 16.28 -26.30 -14.58
CA LEU A 26 15.95 -26.29 -13.17
C LEU A 26 15.07 -27.48 -12.77
N SER A 27 14.99 -27.75 -11.46
CA SER A 27 14.10 -28.81 -10.95
C SER A 27 12.62 -28.41 -11.11
N THR A 28 11.75 -29.39 -11.36
CA THR A 28 10.30 -29.15 -11.39
C THR A 28 9.78 -28.63 -10.05
N GLY A 29 10.41 -29.01 -8.93
CA GLY A 29 10.09 -28.49 -7.60
C GLY A 29 10.35 -26.98 -7.47
N THR A 30 11.48 -26.52 -8.01
CA THR A 30 11.85 -25.09 -8.01
C THR A 30 10.83 -24.27 -8.81
N ILE A 31 10.48 -24.74 -10.02
CA ILE A 31 9.49 -24.04 -10.86
C ILE A 31 8.10 -24.09 -10.23
N ALA A 32 7.70 -25.20 -9.63
CA ALA A 32 6.42 -25.30 -8.93
C ALA A 32 6.35 -24.34 -7.72
N ALA A 33 7.45 -24.17 -6.99
CA ALA A 33 7.55 -23.20 -5.91
C ALA A 33 7.41 -21.76 -6.45
N ALA A 34 8.10 -21.43 -7.55
CA ALA A 34 8.00 -20.13 -8.20
C ALA A 34 6.56 -19.85 -8.70
N TRP A 35 5.88 -20.82 -9.33
CA TRP A 35 4.48 -20.67 -9.77
C TRP A 35 3.53 -20.45 -8.59
N ARG A 36 3.73 -21.19 -7.48
CA ARG A 36 2.94 -20.95 -6.25
C ARG A 36 3.17 -19.55 -5.69
N ALA A 37 4.41 -19.09 -5.66
CA ALA A 37 4.77 -17.76 -5.20
C ALA A 37 4.11 -16.68 -6.07
N LEU A 38 4.16 -16.81 -7.41
CA LEU A 38 3.50 -15.89 -8.33
C LEU A 38 1.96 -15.92 -8.21
N ALA A 39 1.39 -17.10 -7.94
CA ALA A 39 -0.04 -17.23 -7.69
C ALA A 39 -0.44 -16.58 -6.37
N HIS A 40 0.38 -16.71 -5.33
CA HIS A 40 0.16 -16.05 -4.04
C HIS A 40 0.27 -14.52 -4.17
N ALA A 41 1.25 -14.04 -4.96
CA ALA A 41 1.37 -12.62 -5.31
C ALA A 41 0.25 -12.10 -6.24
N GLY A 42 -0.66 -12.99 -6.66
CA GLY A 42 -1.77 -12.61 -7.53
C GLY A 42 -1.38 -12.19 -8.95
N VAL A 43 -0.18 -12.53 -9.39
CA VAL A 43 0.30 -12.26 -10.76
C VAL A 43 -0.24 -13.29 -11.74
N VAL A 44 -0.39 -14.53 -11.28
CA VAL A 44 -0.91 -15.63 -12.09
C VAL A 44 -2.06 -16.35 -11.36
N THR A 45 -2.88 -17.06 -12.11
CA THR A 45 -3.93 -17.92 -11.56
C THR A 45 -3.76 -19.35 -12.09
N SER A 46 -3.83 -20.34 -11.20
CA SER A 46 -3.80 -21.76 -11.59
C SER A 46 -5.21 -22.30 -11.71
N ARG A 47 -5.53 -22.90 -12.88
CA ARG A 47 -6.82 -23.51 -13.17
C ARG A 47 -6.71 -25.02 -13.25
N GLY A 48 -6.03 -25.63 -12.30
CA GLY A 48 -5.87 -27.09 -12.23
C GLY A 48 -5.26 -27.66 -13.50
N ARG A 49 -5.95 -28.62 -14.12
CA ARG A 49 -5.48 -29.29 -15.35
C ARG A 49 -5.40 -28.36 -16.57
N SER A 50 -6.09 -27.22 -16.56
CA SER A 50 -6.07 -26.25 -17.65
C SER A 50 -4.77 -25.45 -17.74
N GLY A 51 -3.98 -25.42 -16.66
CA GLY A 51 -2.70 -24.74 -16.62
C GLY A 51 -2.67 -23.50 -15.73
N THR A 52 -1.59 -22.73 -15.85
CA THR A 52 -1.38 -21.46 -15.15
C THR A 52 -1.48 -20.33 -16.18
N PHE A 53 -2.17 -19.27 -15.82
CA PHE A 53 -2.48 -18.13 -16.70
C PHE A 53 -2.08 -16.82 -16.02
N VAL A 54 -1.63 -15.85 -16.81
CA VAL A 54 -1.47 -14.46 -16.35
C VAL A 54 -2.83 -13.93 -15.92
N ARG A 55 -2.90 -13.30 -14.76
CA ARG A 55 -4.16 -12.79 -14.23
C ARG A 55 -4.72 -11.67 -15.10
N THR A 56 -6.01 -11.77 -15.43
CA THR A 56 -6.71 -10.82 -16.34
C THR A 56 -7.23 -9.59 -15.63
N GLU A 57 -7.38 -9.64 -14.33
CA GLU A 57 -7.90 -8.50 -13.59
C GLU A 57 -6.80 -7.48 -13.35
N LYS A 58 -6.93 -6.27 -13.89
CA LYS A 58 -6.32 -5.10 -13.31
C LYS A 58 -6.72 -5.11 -11.83
N ARG A 59 -5.75 -5.17 -10.91
CA ARG A 59 -6.05 -4.86 -9.53
C ARG A 59 -6.66 -3.46 -9.53
N GLU A 60 -7.97 -3.36 -9.42
CA GLU A 60 -8.56 -2.13 -8.96
C GLU A 60 -7.92 -1.83 -7.61
N TRP A 61 -7.48 -0.62 -7.43
CA TRP A 61 -6.73 -0.15 -6.26
C TRP A 61 -7.52 -0.24 -4.94
N LEU A 62 -8.74 -0.70 -4.98
CA LEU A 62 -9.58 -0.94 -3.82
C LEU A 62 -9.24 -2.30 -3.20
N SER A 63 -8.82 -2.24 -1.95
CA SER A 63 -8.62 -3.38 -1.06
C SER A 63 -9.77 -4.38 -1.19
N PRO A 64 -9.50 -5.71 -1.28
CA PRO A 64 -10.55 -6.72 -1.17
C PRO A 64 -11.41 -6.56 0.09
N ARG A 65 -10.85 -6.04 1.15
CA ARG A 65 -11.56 -5.73 2.41
C ARG A 65 -12.52 -4.57 2.24
N VAL A 66 -12.08 -3.49 1.56
CA VAL A 66 -12.95 -2.35 1.23
C VAL A 66 -13.95 -2.70 0.14
N ARG A 67 -13.56 -3.54 -0.83
CA ARG A 67 -14.46 -4.05 -1.87
C ARG A 67 -15.59 -4.88 -1.31
N GLY A 68 -15.33 -5.73 -0.29
CA GLY A 68 -16.35 -6.47 0.43
C GLY A 68 -17.34 -5.57 1.18
N MET A 69 -16.93 -4.37 1.57
CA MET A 69 -17.79 -3.36 2.19
C MET A 69 -18.62 -2.57 1.15
N SER A 70 -18.14 -2.49 -0.09
CA SER A 70 -18.80 -1.75 -1.20
C SER A 70 -19.65 -2.62 -2.13
N THR A 71 -19.50 -3.95 -2.10
CA THR A 71 -20.25 -4.89 -2.95
C THR A 71 -21.47 -5.53 -2.27
N GLY A 72 -21.85 -5.09 -1.07
CA GLY A 72 -23.18 -5.39 -0.55
C GLY A 72 -24.22 -4.86 -1.53
N GLU A 73 -25.08 -5.73 -2.08
CA GLU A 73 -26.22 -5.31 -2.89
C GLU A 73 -26.96 -4.21 -2.14
N GLY A 74 -26.87 -2.98 -2.66
CA GLY A 74 -27.44 -1.79 -2.02
C GLY A 74 -26.43 -0.82 -1.42
N SER A 75 -25.11 -1.02 -1.61
CA SER A 75 -24.14 -0.02 -1.18
C SER A 75 -24.25 1.22 -2.08
N PRO A 76 -24.63 2.38 -1.55
CA PRO A 76 -24.62 3.60 -2.34
C PRO A 76 -23.17 3.87 -2.74
N VAL A 77 -22.93 4.11 -4.02
CA VAL A 77 -21.77 4.87 -4.48
C VAL A 77 -21.55 5.99 -3.45
N ILE A 78 -20.36 6.06 -2.88
CA ILE A 78 -19.98 7.16 -1.98
C ILE A 78 -20.06 8.43 -2.83
N ALA A 79 -21.25 9.01 -2.91
CA ALA A 79 -21.39 10.38 -3.33
C ALA A 79 -20.75 11.22 -2.21
N PRO A 80 -19.97 12.27 -2.52
CA PRO A 80 -19.54 13.25 -1.52
C PRO A 80 -20.79 13.96 -1.03
N SER A 81 -21.49 13.35 -0.12
CA SER A 81 -22.72 13.89 0.46
C SER A 81 -22.30 14.78 1.59
N GLY A 82 -22.55 16.07 1.38
CA GLY A 82 -22.55 17.02 2.47
C GLY A 82 -23.34 16.50 3.66
N LEU A 83 -22.86 16.87 4.82
CA LEU A 83 -23.48 16.68 6.15
C LEU A 83 -25.01 16.63 6.07
N GLY A 84 -25.60 15.46 6.34
CA GLY A 84 -27.05 15.36 6.57
C GLY A 84 -27.81 14.23 5.87
N GLY A 85 -27.17 13.36 5.08
CA GLY A 85 -27.84 12.22 4.48
C GLY A 85 -28.03 11.09 5.49
N ARG A 86 -29.28 10.67 5.75
CA ARG A 86 -29.58 9.42 6.43
C ARG A 86 -28.98 8.30 5.60
N GLY A 87 -27.91 7.66 6.09
CA GLY A 87 -27.37 6.45 5.48
C GLY A 87 -28.46 5.40 5.31
N ALA A 88 -28.45 4.67 4.22
CA ALA A 88 -29.47 3.69 3.81
C ALA A 88 -29.76 2.59 4.86
N HIS A 89 -29.00 2.53 5.95
CA HIS A 89 -29.13 1.55 7.02
C HIS A 89 -29.46 2.15 8.40
N GLY A 90 -29.92 3.40 8.47
CA GLY A 90 -30.29 4.01 9.74
C GLY A 90 -29.13 4.29 10.70
N ILE A 91 -27.89 4.23 10.24
CA ILE A 91 -26.69 4.56 11.01
C ILE A 91 -26.75 6.04 11.35
N ARG A 92 -26.78 6.37 12.65
CA ARG A 92 -26.87 7.76 13.14
C ARG A 92 -25.52 8.49 13.10
N LEU A 93 -24.42 7.72 13.09
CA LEU A 93 -23.05 8.21 13.08
C LEU A 93 -22.22 7.27 12.21
N ASP A 94 -21.66 7.79 11.12
CA ASP A 94 -20.76 7.06 10.25
C ASP A 94 -19.31 7.47 10.56
N LEU A 95 -18.55 6.56 11.14
CA LEU A 95 -17.13 6.71 11.45
C LEU A 95 -16.23 5.96 10.47
N SER A 96 -16.77 5.46 9.36
CA SER A 96 -16.01 4.72 8.36
C SER A 96 -15.12 5.63 7.50
N LEU A 97 -15.42 6.93 7.45
CA LEU A 97 -14.69 7.92 6.68
C LEU A 97 -13.93 8.86 7.61
N GLY A 98 -12.60 8.73 7.63
CA GLY A 98 -11.71 9.62 8.38
C GLY A 98 -11.43 10.93 7.63
N THR A 99 -12.46 11.64 7.17
CA THR A 99 -12.27 12.90 6.46
C THR A 99 -12.26 14.06 7.44
N PRO A 100 -11.30 15.01 7.31
CA PRO A 100 -11.29 16.21 8.14
C PRO A 100 -12.47 17.11 7.83
N ASP A 101 -12.91 17.90 8.81
CA ASP A 101 -13.91 18.95 8.59
C ASP A 101 -13.36 19.98 7.60
N PRO A 102 -14.01 20.22 6.45
CA PRO A 102 -13.56 21.20 5.46
C PRO A 102 -13.39 22.61 6.03
N ALA A 103 -14.18 23.00 7.05
CA ALA A 103 -14.08 24.30 7.71
C ALA A 103 -12.78 24.46 8.53
N MET A 104 -12.16 23.35 8.92
CA MET A 104 -10.90 23.33 9.66
C MET A 104 -9.66 23.27 8.75
N LEU A 105 -9.85 23.09 7.44
CA LEU A 105 -8.73 23.01 6.49
C LEU A 105 -8.15 24.39 6.22
N PRO A 106 -6.82 24.50 6.03
CA PRO A 106 -6.18 25.74 5.61
C PRO A 106 -6.73 26.22 4.26
N SER A 107 -6.92 27.54 4.12
CA SER A 107 -7.34 28.12 2.85
C SER A 107 -6.23 28.05 1.81
N ILE A 108 -6.41 27.22 0.78
CA ILE A 108 -5.49 27.10 -0.36
C ILE A 108 -5.41 28.43 -1.11
N GLU A 109 -6.54 29.14 -1.29
CA GLU A 109 -6.58 30.46 -1.94
C GLU A 109 -5.67 31.47 -1.23
N ARG A 110 -5.73 31.52 0.11
CA ARG A 110 -4.85 32.35 0.92
C ARG A 110 -3.38 31.96 0.79
N ALA A 111 -3.08 30.67 0.70
CA ALA A 111 -1.72 30.19 0.50
C ALA A 111 -1.21 30.59 -0.89
N LEU A 112 -2.00 30.38 -1.94
CA LEU A 112 -1.65 30.72 -3.32
C LEU A 112 -1.46 32.25 -3.50
N SER A 113 -2.28 33.09 -2.85
CA SER A 113 -2.12 34.52 -2.93
C SER A 113 -0.81 35.05 -2.32
N ARG A 114 -0.19 34.28 -1.45
CA ARG A 114 1.12 34.55 -0.83
C ARG A 114 2.29 33.94 -1.58
N ALA A 115 2.03 32.94 -2.43
CA ALA A 115 3.05 32.30 -3.22
C ALA A 115 3.64 33.32 -4.23
N ARG A 116 4.97 33.42 -4.24
CA ARG A 116 5.69 34.28 -5.20
C ARG A 116 6.35 33.38 -6.23
N PRO A 117 6.34 33.77 -7.52
CA PRO A 117 7.14 33.10 -8.53
C PRO A 117 8.61 33.10 -8.12
N ARG A 118 9.25 31.95 -8.18
CA ARG A 118 10.70 31.79 -7.97
C ARG A 118 11.38 31.66 -9.32
N ALA A 119 12.54 32.30 -9.46
CA ALA A 119 13.30 32.28 -10.72
C ALA A 119 13.87 30.89 -11.07
N ASP A 120 13.88 29.98 -10.10
CA ASP A 120 14.48 28.65 -10.16
C ASP A 120 13.46 27.53 -10.41
N THR A 121 12.16 27.81 -10.50
CA THR A 121 11.10 26.78 -10.70
C THR A 121 11.20 25.99 -12.00
N GLY A 122 12.06 26.38 -12.92
CA GLY A 122 12.30 25.67 -14.19
C GLY A 122 13.51 24.71 -14.17
N ARG A 123 14.14 24.50 -13.04
CA ARG A 123 15.34 23.65 -12.93
C ARG A 123 14.99 22.25 -12.50
N TYR A 124 15.59 21.26 -13.16
CA TYR A 124 15.35 19.83 -12.85
C TYR A 124 16.23 19.27 -11.72
N HIS A 125 17.23 20.03 -11.26
CA HIS A 125 18.23 19.57 -10.29
C HIS A 125 18.19 20.36 -8.98
N ASP A 126 17.03 20.94 -8.66
CA ASP A 126 16.85 21.66 -7.41
C ASP A 126 16.65 20.68 -6.23
N LEU A 127 16.85 21.20 -5.03
CA LEU A 127 16.61 20.44 -3.81
C LEU A 127 15.16 19.92 -3.80
N PRO A 128 14.92 18.68 -3.32
CA PRO A 128 13.59 18.06 -3.33
C PRO A 128 12.57 18.78 -2.43
N VAL A 129 13.04 19.67 -1.58
CA VAL A 129 12.22 20.46 -0.65
C VAL A 129 12.67 21.93 -0.69
N LEU A 130 11.73 22.84 -0.69
CA LEU A 130 12.03 24.26 -0.57
C LEU A 130 12.80 24.55 0.72
N PRO A 131 13.89 25.37 0.69
CA PRO A 131 14.69 25.66 1.88
C PRO A 131 13.86 26.14 3.08
N GLU A 132 12.90 27.04 2.84
CA GLU A 132 12.04 27.59 3.88
C GLU A 132 11.14 26.50 4.52
N LEU A 133 10.68 25.52 3.73
CA LEU A 133 9.91 24.40 4.25
C LEU A 133 10.80 23.42 5.00
N HIS A 134 12.01 23.16 4.48
CA HIS A 134 13.01 22.32 5.14
C HIS A 134 13.32 22.85 6.54
N ASP A 135 13.64 24.15 6.65
CA ASP A 135 14.02 24.79 7.91
C ASP A 135 12.89 24.72 8.93
N ALA A 136 11.65 25.04 8.50
CA ALA A 136 10.48 24.95 9.36
C ALA A 136 10.19 23.51 9.85
N LEU A 137 10.37 22.51 8.98
CA LEU A 137 10.15 21.11 9.36
C LEU A 137 11.25 20.58 10.29
N VAL A 138 12.50 20.98 10.06
CA VAL A 138 13.63 20.53 10.89
C VAL A 138 13.58 21.16 12.29
N GLU A 139 13.12 22.42 12.41
CA GLU A 139 12.96 23.12 13.69
C GLU A 139 11.98 22.39 14.61
N ASP A 140 10.85 21.91 14.05
CA ASP A 140 9.79 21.22 14.81
C ASP A 140 9.97 19.70 14.90
N TRP A 141 11.03 19.16 14.26
CA TRP A 141 11.19 17.70 14.18
C TRP A 141 11.62 17.08 15.52
N PRO A 142 10.96 16.01 15.98
CA PRO A 142 11.26 15.42 17.28
C PRO A 142 12.63 14.73 17.36
N VAL A 143 13.28 14.51 16.23
CA VAL A 143 14.60 13.87 16.14
C VAL A 143 15.69 14.93 15.95
N ARG A 144 16.81 14.80 16.65
CA ARG A 144 17.87 15.80 16.63
C ARG A 144 18.57 16.01 15.29
N THR A 145 18.56 15.02 14.41
CA THR A 145 19.30 15.09 13.15
C THR A 145 18.41 14.59 12.02
N VAL A 146 18.16 15.45 11.04
CA VAL A 146 17.50 15.11 9.78
C VAL A 146 18.57 15.07 8.71
N GLU A 147 18.92 13.88 8.22
CA GLU A 147 19.97 13.72 7.19
C GLU A 147 19.45 14.00 5.79
N ALA A 148 18.18 13.69 5.54
CA ALA A 148 17.52 13.92 4.26
C ALA A 148 16.03 14.15 4.46
N LEU A 149 15.45 15.01 3.64
CA LEU A 149 14.03 15.33 3.63
C LEU A 149 13.51 15.32 2.20
N THR A 150 12.33 14.78 1.99
CA THR A 150 11.62 14.85 0.72
C THR A 150 10.12 15.05 0.95
N VAL A 151 9.42 15.52 -0.07
CA VAL A 151 7.97 15.68 -0.08
C VAL A 151 7.35 14.60 -0.95
N VAL A 152 6.27 14.00 -0.49
CA VAL A 152 5.52 12.95 -1.16
C VAL A 152 4.04 13.32 -1.23
N ASP A 153 3.27 12.62 -2.06
CA ASP A 153 1.85 12.87 -2.28
C ASP A 153 0.96 12.27 -1.16
N GLY A 154 1.33 12.56 0.09
CA GLY A 154 0.62 12.08 1.28
C GLY A 154 1.20 10.80 1.87
N ALA A 155 0.66 10.42 3.05
CA ALA A 155 1.19 9.33 3.86
C ALA A 155 1.19 7.98 3.13
N LEU A 156 0.16 7.66 2.34
CA LEU A 156 0.10 6.41 1.59
C LEU A 156 1.15 6.31 0.49
N ASP A 157 1.44 7.41 -0.21
CA ASP A 157 2.51 7.45 -1.20
C ASP A 157 3.87 7.24 -0.52
N GLY A 158 4.11 7.91 0.60
CA GLY A 158 5.33 7.71 1.39
C GLY A 158 5.51 6.28 1.87
N ILE A 159 4.46 5.65 2.39
CA ILE A 159 4.48 4.25 2.83
C ILE A 159 4.71 3.32 1.65
N SER A 160 4.01 3.52 0.52
CA SER A 160 4.17 2.70 -0.68
C SER A 160 5.61 2.72 -1.19
N ARG A 161 6.17 3.91 -1.38
CA ARG A 161 7.56 4.09 -1.82
C ARG A 161 8.55 3.44 -0.87
N THR A 162 8.33 3.57 0.44
CA THR A 162 9.19 2.95 1.45
C THR A 162 9.11 1.42 1.38
N LEU A 163 7.90 0.86 1.34
CA LEU A 163 7.71 -0.60 1.25
C LEU A 163 8.33 -1.18 -0.04
N GLU A 164 8.20 -0.49 -1.18
CA GLU A 164 8.82 -0.91 -2.44
C GLU A 164 10.35 -0.97 -2.37
N GLN A 165 10.98 -0.17 -1.52
CA GLN A 165 12.43 -0.17 -1.34
C GLN A 165 12.91 -1.25 -0.36
N VAL A 166 12.15 -1.49 0.72
CA VAL A 166 12.63 -2.33 1.83
C VAL A 166 12.05 -3.75 1.83
N VAL A 167 10.90 -3.97 1.17
CA VAL A 167 10.23 -5.29 1.14
C VAL A 167 10.59 -6.02 -0.14
N ARG A 168 11.07 -7.25 0.00
CA ARG A 168 11.30 -8.18 -1.11
C ARG A 168 10.15 -9.17 -1.22
N PHE A 169 10.01 -9.76 -2.39
CA PHE A 169 9.03 -10.82 -2.62
C PHE A 169 9.21 -11.98 -1.63
N GLY A 170 8.12 -12.29 -0.91
CA GLY A 170 8.10 -13.33 0.13
C GLY A 170 8.58 -12.88 1.51
N ASP A 171 9.02 -11.63 1.65
CA ASP A 171 9.37 -11.07 2.95
C ASP A 171 8.14 -10.97 3.87
N ARG A 172 8.38 -11.14 5.16
CA ARG A 172 7.36 -10.95 6.18
C ARG A 172 7.40 -9.54 6.70
N VAL A 173 6.23 -8.89 6.72
CA VAL A 173 6.06 -7.52 7.22
C VAL A 173 5.07 -7.55 8.37
N ALA A 174 5.51 -7.16 9.55
CA ALA A 174 4.63 -7.05 10.71
C ALA A 174 3.88 -5.72 10.66
N VAL A 175 2.55 -5.77 10.72
CA VAL A 175 1.66 -4.60 10.58
C VAL A 175 0.72 -4.52 11.76
N GLU A 176 0.58 -3.34 12.36
CA GLU A 176 -0.34 -3.12 13.48
C GLU A 176 -1.77 -3.45 13.09
N SER A 177 -2.49 -4.16 14.00
CA SER A 177 -3.88 -4.59 13.82
C SER A 177 -4.65 -4.48 15.15
N PRO A 178 -5.78 -3.74 15.22
CA PRO A 178 -6.42 -3.05 14.11
C PRO A 178 -5.58 -1.88 13.59
N GLY A 179 -5.60 -1.65 12.28
CA GLY A 179 -4.84 -0.59 11.62
C GLY A 179 -5.52 -0.19 10.30
N PHE A 180 -4.89 0.73 9.59
CA PHE A 180 -5.43 1.20 8.32
C PHE A 180 -5.36 0.10 7.25
N PRO A 181 -6.49 -0.36 6.68
CA PRO A 181 -6.56 -1.57 5.85
C PRO A 181 -5.64 -1.52 4.62
N TYR A 182 -5.47 -0.35 4.02
CA TYR A 182 -4.64 -0.17 2.83
C TYR A 182 -3.17 -0.53 3.03
N ILE A 183 -2.65 -0.48 4.27
CA ILE A 183 -1.26 -0.87 4.55
C ILE A 183 -1.07 -2.36 4.26
N PHE A 184 -2.05 -3.20 4.62
CA PHE A 184 -2.00 -4.63 4.30
C PHE A 184 -1.97 -4.88 2.80
N ASP A 185 -2.75 -4.10 2.04
CA ASP A 185 -2.79 -4.22 0.58
C ASP A 185 -1.49 -3.74 -0.07
N LEU A 186 -0.87 -2.69 0.45
CA LEU A 186 0.45 -2.23 0.00
C LEU A 186 1.51 -3.30 0.22
N VAL A 187 1.52 -3.95 1.39
CA VAL A 187 2.43 -5.08 1.66
C VAL A 187 2.20 -6.22 0.68
N GLU A 188 0.94 -6.61 0.45
CA GLU A 188 0.62 -7.65 -0.53
C GLU A 188 1.00 -7.23 -1.96
N ALA A 189 0.86 -5.95 -2.31
CA ALA A 189 1.24 -5.43 -3.63
C ALA A 189 2.74 -5.53 -3.91
N THR A 190 3.59 -5.41 -2.88
CA THR A 190 5.04 -5.65 -3.00
C THR A 190 5.40 -7.13 -3.09
N GLY A 191 4.44 -8.03 -2.92
CA GLY A 191 4.67 -9.48 -2.81
C GLY A 191 5.11 -9.92 -1.42
N GLY A 192 5.00 -9.04 -0.41
CA GLY A 192 5.24 -9.34 0.98
C GLY A 192 4.10 -10.13 1.63
N ILE A 193 4.36 -10.69 2.79
CA ILE A 193 3.42 -11.44 3.62
C ILE A 193 3.15 -10.64 4.90
N ALA A 194 1.95 -10.11 5.03
CA ALA A 194 1.58 -9.34 6.21
C ALA A 194 1.36 -10.25 7.43
N ILE A 195 1.99 -9.90 8.56
CA ILE A 195 1.80 -10.54 9.87
C ILE A 195 1.10 -9.51 10.78
N PRO A 196 -0.14 -9.77 11.25
CA PRO A 196 -0.83 -8.83 12.11
C PRO A 196 -0.19 -8.77 13.50
N LEU A 197 0.12 -7.54 13.95
CA LEU A 197 0.49 -7.21 15.33
C LEU A 197 -0.75 -6.71 16.05
N HIS A 198 -1.28 -7.51 16.95
CA HIS A 198 -2.45 -7.07 17.72
C HIS A 198 -2.08 -6.02 18.75
N SER A 199 -2.88 -4.96 18.79
CA SER A 199 -2.77 -3.84 19.72
C SER A 199 -4.08 -3.63 20.47
N ASP A 200 -4.01 -3.00 21.64
CA ASP A 200 -5.12 -2.52 22.45
C ASP A 200 -4.98 -1.00 22.71
N ALA A 201 -5.66 -0.50 23.73
CA ALA A 201 -5.62 0.92 24.09
C ALA A 201 -4.22 1.40 24.52
N ASP A 202 -3.40 0.50 25.04
CA ASP A 202 -2.06 0.77 25.55
C ASP A 202 -0.97 0.54 24.49
N GLY A 203 -1.33 0.01 23.33
CA GLY A 203 -0.44 -0.23 22.20
C GLY A 203 -0.29 -1.70 21.82
N ILE A 204 0.87 -2.07 21.26
CA ILE A 204 1.10 -3.42 20.78
C ILE A 204 1.27 -4.39 21.95
N LEU A 205 0.50 -5.47 21.94
CA LEU A 205 0.58 -6.53 22.94
C LEU A 205 1.92 -7.26 22.84
N PRO A 206 2.74 -7.30 23.91
CA PRO A 206 4.10 -7.87 23.88
C PRO A 206 4.15 -9.32 23.41
N ALA A 207 3.14 -10.12 23.76
CA ALA A 207 3.06 -11.52 23.34
C ALA A 207 2.89 -11.67 21.81
N PHE A 208 2.16 -10.76 21.17
CA PHE A 208 1.99 -10.76 19.70
C PHE A 208 3.24 -10.24 19.00
N LEU A 209 3.90 -9.23 19.57
CA LEU A 209 5.20 -8.77 19.06
C LEU A 209 6.23 -9.89 19.10
N ALA A 210 6.36 -10.60 20.23
CA ALA A 210 7.28 -11.72 20.34
C ALA A 210 7.00 -12.83 19.31
N ARG A 211 5.73 -13.17 19.08
CA ARG A 211 5.32 -14.15 18.05
C ARG A 211 5.65 -13.68 16.64
N ALA A 212 5.46 -12.40 16.35
CA ALA A 212 5.79 -11.83 15.06
C ALA A 212 7.30 -11.84 14.83
N LEU A 213 8.10 -11.41 15.82
CA LEU A 213 9.56 -11.41 15.76
C LEU A 213 10.14 -12.83 15.59
N ALA A 214 9.52 -13.85 16.20
CA ALA A 214 9.90 -15.24 15.98
C ALA A 214 9.76 -15.69 14.51
N GLN A 215 8.90 -15.03 13.74
CA GLN A 215 8.74 -15.25 12.30
C GLN A 215 9.76 -14.47 11.45
N ARG A 216 10.67 -13.71 12.08
CA ARG A 216 11.72 -12.91 11.46
C ARG A 216 11.18 -11.97 10.37
N PRO A 217 10.29 -11.03 10.68
CA PRO A 217 9.87 -10.03 9.70
C PRO A 217 11.06 -9.14 9.33
N SER A 218 11.15 -8.77 8.05
CA SER A 218 12.14 -7.81 7.57
C SER A 218 11.79 -6.38 7.94
N THR A 219 10.49 -6.11 8.12
CA THR A 219 9.96 -4.77 8.33
C THR A 219 8.81 -4.79 9.33
N LEU A 220 8.72 -3.74 10.14
CA LEU A 220 7.58 -3.44 11.00
C LEU A 220 6.95 -2.13 10.56
N VAL A 221 5.63 -2.12 10.39
CA VAL A 221 4.84 -0.92 10.09
C VAL A 221 3.93 -0.65 11.28
N LEU A 222 4.20 0.45 11.96
CA LEU A 222 3.55 0.85 13.19
C LEU A 222 2.95 2.24 13.03
N GLN A 223 1.81 2.48 13.67
CA GLN A 223 1.23 3.82 13.79
C GLN A 223 1.45 4.30 15.21
N THR A 224 2.36 5.25 15.38
CA THR A 224 2.57 5.91 16.68
C THR A 224 1.36 6.79 17.03
N ARG A 225 0.96 6.79 18.28
CA ARG A 225 -0.15 7.57 18.82
C ARG A 225 0.38 8.70 19.69
#